data_2facfae5ee7dfa608761c035fc67ab64
#
_entry.id   2facfae5ee7dfa608761c035fc67ab64
#
_cell.length_a   1.000
_cell.length_b   1.000
_cell.length_c   1.000
_cell.angle_alpha   90.00
_cell.angle_beta   90.00
_cell.angle_gamma   90.00
#
_symmetry.space_group_name_H-M   'P 1'
#
loop_
_entity.id
_entity.type
_entity.pdbx_description
1 polymer ?
#
loop_
_entity_poly.entity_id
_entity_poly.type
_entity_poly.pdbx_seq_one_letter_code
_entity_poly.pdbx_strand_id
1 'polypeptide(L)'
;PYICVNESYCFNNGAIDIDGDSLVYSLVTPIGFNGGTALQYDAGFSSINPISGSTTFDPVNGNLCMNANLIQVSIVAMKISEYRNGVFIGSVIRDIQIITLTCSTVPPVLSGINGFPPNVTNSSALDDSLNLCVDEPDTVSFTIDAILGSSTSKAMSWSGISNAPNASFLITNNFSNSPSGTFNWTPQVSDIQNSPFTFNIS
;
A
#
# COMPACT_ATOMS: atom_id res chain seq x y z
N PRO A 1 5.77 9.56 5.77
CA PRO A 1 6.89 8.79 5.22
C PRO A 1 8.05 9.68 4.75
N TYR A 2 9.23 9.07 4.68
CA TYR A 2 10.42 9.66 4.07
C TYR A 2 10.62 9.02 2.71
N ILE A 3 10.82 9.82 1.67
CA ILE A 3 11.06 9.35 0.31
C ILE A 3 12.33 9.99 -0.26
N CYS A 4 12.93 9.34 -1.25
CA CYS A 4 14.15 9.82 -1.88
C CYS A 4 13.84 10.61 -3.16
N VAL A 5 14.60 11.69 -3.41
CA VAL A 5 14.54 12.45 -4.67
C VAL A 5 14.89 11.53 -5.84
N ASN A 6 14.10 11.59 -6.91
CA ASN A 6 14.22 10.81 -8.16
C ASN A 6 14.00 9.29 -7.99
N GLU A 7 13.46 8.86 -6.85
CA GLU A 7 13.05 7.47 -6.64
C GLU A 7 11.52 7.37 -6.61
N SER A 8 10.99 6.32 -7.19
CA SER A 8 9.56 6.03 -7.14
C SER A 8 9.18 5.45 -5.77
N TYR A 9 8.12 5.99 -5.20
CA TYR A 9 7.54 5.52 -3.96
C TYR A 9 6.04 5.37 -4.11
N CYS A 10 5.52 4.19 -3.81
CA CYS A 10 4.09 3.92 -3.79
C CYS A 10 3.60 3.68 -2.37
N PHE A 11 2.40 4.14 -2.09
CA PHE A 11 1.77 4.04 -0.78
C PHE A 11 0.28 3.74 -0.95
N ASN A 12 -0.22 2.76 -0.20
CA ASN A 12 -1.63 2.44 -0.11
C ASN A 12 -2.12 2.64 1.33
N ASN A 13 -3.26 3.29 1.50
CA ASN A 13 -3.86 3.52 2.81
C ASN A 13 -4.54 2.28 3.41
N GLY A 14 -4.79 1.24 2.61
CA GLY A 14 -5.32 -0.04 3.07
C GLY A 14 -6.66 0.09 3.80
N ALA A 15 -7.60 0.89 3.27
CA ALA A 15 -8.92 0.98 3.87
C ALA A 15 -9.73 -0.28 3.55
N ILE A 16 -10.40 -0.79 4.58
CA ILE A 16 -11.26 -1.98 4.48
C ILE A 16 -12.59 -1.62 5.11
N ASP A 17 -13.66 -2.00 4.43
CA ASP A 17 -15.00 -1.97 4.97
C ASP A 17 -15.43 -3.38 5.40
N ILE A 18 -15.83 -3.54 6.67
CA ILE A 18 -16.19 -4.84 7.25
C ILE A 18 -17.55 -5.32 6.74
N ASP A 19 -18.45 -4.39 6.42
CA ASP A 19 -19.80 -4.69 5.94
C ASP A 19 -19.83 -5.02 4.44
N GLY A 20 -18.69 -4.84 3.73
CA GLY A 20 -18.55 -5.09 2.30
C GLY A 20 -19.10 -3.95 1.42
N ASP A 21 -19.19 -2.75 1.96
CA ASP A 21 -19.59 -1.57 1.20
C ASP A 21 -18.50 -1.12 0.21
N SER A 22 -18.92 -0.44 -0.84
CA SER A 22 -17.99 0.05 -1.86
C SER A 22 -17.22 1.26 -1.36
N LEU A 23 -15.89 1.20 -1.43
CA LEU A 23 -14.99 2.30 -1.10
C LEU A 23 -14.54 3.02 -2.37
N VAL A 24 -14.56 4.35 -2.35
CA VAL A 24 -14.07 5.21 -3.43
C VAL A 24 -13.06 6.19 -2.84
N TYR A 25 -11.89 6.25 -3.45
CA TYR A 25 -10.79 7.08 -2.98
C TYR A 25 -10.67 8.34 -3.82
N SER A 26 -10.27 9.44 -3.19
CA SER A 26 -9.98 10.70 -3.88
C SER A 26 -8.91 11.50 -3.13
N LEU A 27 -8.06 12.19 -3.87
CA LEU A 27 -7.15 13.17 -3.28
C LEU A 27 -7.91 14.48 -3.06
N VAL A 28 -7.80 15.03 -1.87
CA VAL A 28 -8.49 16.26 -1.46
C VAL A 28 -7.51 17.26 -0.86
N THR A 29 -7.92 18.51 -0.78
CA THR A 29 -7.12 19.53 -0.08
C THR A 29 -7.10 19.24 1.41
N PRO A 30 -5.91 19.19 2.06
CA PRO A 30 -5.80 19.01 3.50
C PRO A 30 -6.53 20.12 4.26
N ILE A 31 -7.06 19.78 5.43
CA ILE A 31 -7.74 20.73 6.32
C ILE A 31 -6.76 21.17 7.42
N GLY A 32 -6.67 22.46 7.68
CA GLY A 32 -5.80 23.00 8.72
C GLY A 32 -6.25 22.63 10.14
N PHE A 33 -5.33 22.80 11.10
CA PHE A 33 -5.45 22.37 12.49
C PHE A 33 -6.73 22.78 13.23
N ASN A 34 -7.38 23.86 12.85
CA ASN A 34 -8.59 24.36 13.52
C ASN A 34 -9.91 23.90 12.88
N GLY A 35 -9.88 22.81 12.12
CA GLY A 35 -11.10 22.10 11.72
C GLY A 35 -11.98 22.78 10.68
N GLY A 36 -11.49 23.77 9.93
CA GLY A 36 -12.40 24.48 9.03
C GLY A 36 -11.79 25.14 7.79
N THR A 37 -10.50 25.37 7.77
CA THR A 37 -9.88 26.08 6.64
C THR A 37 -9.02 25.13 5.84
N ALA A 38 -9.31 24.98 4.54
CA ALA A 38 -8.46 24.23 3.62
C ALA A 38 -7.07 24.89 3.56
N LEU A 39 -6.01 24.05 3.56
CA LEU A 39 -4.65 24.54 3.37
C LEU A 39 -4.50 25.14 1.97
N GLN A 40 -3.74 26.21 1.87
CA GLN A 40 -3.36 26.78 0.58
C GLN A 40 -2.10 26.09 0.09
N TYR A 41 -2.13 25.62 -1.15
CA TYR A 41 -0.93 25.13 -1.83
C TYR A 41 -0.09 26.27 -2.36
N ASP A 42 1.22 26.10 -2.35
CA ASP A 42 2.13 26.98 -3.10
C ASP A 42 1.86 26.89 -4.60
N ALA A 43 2.32 27.90 -5.34
CA ALA A 43 2.11 27.97 -6.79
C ALA A 43 2.68 26.71 -7.49
N GLY A 44 1.86 26.09 -8.32
CA GLY A 44 2.21 24.86 -9.05
C GLY A 44 1.83 23.55 -8.35
N PHE A 45 1.34 23.60 -7.10
CA PHE A 45 0.88 22.44 -6.36
C PHE A 45 -0.64 22.42 -6.19
N SER A 46 -1.18 21.21 -5.98
CA SER A 46 -2.61 21.00 -5.74
C SER A 46 -2.81 19.66 -5.02
N SER A 47 -4.04 19.33 -4.67
CA SER A 47 -4.38 18.02 -4.07
C SER A 47 -4.00 16.84 -4.94
N ILE A 48 -4.09 16.96 -6.27
CA ILE A 48 -3.74 15.92 -7.24
C ILE A 48 -2.27 15.97 -7.70
N ASN A 49 -1.57 17.05 -7.38
CA ASN A 49 -0.14 17.22 -7.65
C ASN A 49 0.55 17.82 -6.42
N PRO A 50 0.63 17.05 -5.31
CA PRO A 50 1.07 17.57 -4.01
C PRO A 50 2.59 17.65 -3.85
N ILE A 51 3.35 17.09 -4.81
CA ILE A 51 4.81 17.08 -4.81
C ILE A 51 5.37 17.63 -6.13
N SER A 52 6.63 18.07 -6.12
CA SER A 52 7.39 18.35 -7.34
C SER A 52 7.72 17.03 -8.05
N GLY A 53 7.52 16.95 -9.35
CA GLY A 53 7.74 15.74 -10.12
C GLY A 53 6.43 15.08 -10.56
N SER A 54 6.28 13.78 -10.40
CA SER A 54 5.07 13.07 -10.83
C SER A 54 4.30 12.45 -9.67
N THR A 55 2.99 12.50 -9.81
CA THR A 55 2.03 11.83 -8.91
C THR A 55 1.03 11.05 -9.75
N THR A 56 0.78 9.80 -9.43
CA THR A 56 -0.31 8.99 -9.99
C THR A 56 -1.16 8.45 -8.85
N PHE A 57 -2.46 8.40 -9.08
CA PHE A 57 -3.42 7.98 -8.07
C PHE A 57 -4.51 7.10 -8.68
N ASP A 58 -4.78 5.97 -8.06
CA ASP A 58 -5.86 5.07 -8.44
C ASP A 58 -7.07 5.28 -7.51
N PRO A 59 -8.22 5.76 -8.02
CA PRO A 59 -9.40 6.01 -7.21
C PRO A 59 -10.16 4.75 -6.79
N VAL A 60 -9.82 3.58 -7.35
CA VAL A 60 -10.49 2.30 -7.05
C VAL A 60 -9.84 1.63 -5.85
N ASN A 61 -8.51 1.57 -5.82
CA ASN A 61 -7.77 0.86 -4.77
C ASN A 61 -7.03 1.80 -3.80
N GLY A 62 -6.96 3.11 -4.10
CA GLY A 62 -6.30 4.09 -3.25
C GLY A 62 -4.77 4.10 -3.36
N ASN A 63 -4.19 3.45 -4.35
CA ASN A 63 -2.75 3.49 -4.59
C ASN A 63 -2.30 4.88 -5.01
N LEU A 64 -1.32 5.40 -4.29
CA LEU A 64 -0.67 6.68 -4.55
C LEU A 64 0.80 6.43 -4.84
N CYS A 65 1.23 6.65 -6.08
CA CYS A 65 2.64 6.56 -6.46
C CYS A 65 3.21 7.95 -6.76
N MET A 66 4.41 8.22 -6.29
CA MET A 66 5.07 9.51 -6.35
C MET A 66 6.53 9.34 -6.75
N ASN A 67 7.02 10.29 -7.55
CA ASN A 67 8.45 10.43 -7.86
C ASN A 67 8.80 11.91 -7.75
N ALA A 68 9.32 12.31 -6.60
CA ALA A 68 9.68 13.70 -6.31
C ALA A 68 11.04 14.04 -6.91
N ASN A 69 11.16 15.22 -7.52
CA ASN A 69 12.42 15.69 -8.11
C ASN A 69 13.11 16.80 -7.29
N LEU A 70 12.53 17.23 -6.18
CA LEU A 70 13.08 18.22 -5.25
C LEU A 70 12.95 17.79 -3.80
N ILE A 71 13.88 18.27 -2.96
CA ILE A 71 13.76 18.16 -1.50
C ILE A 71 12.61 19.05 -1.06
N GLN A 72 11.63 18.48 -0.37
CA GLN A 72 10.45 19.21 0.10
C GLN A 72 9.76 18.50 1.25
N VAL A 73 8.87 19.21 1.92
CA VAL A 73 7.89 18.66 2.86
C VAL A 73 6.51 18.95 2.28
N SER A 74 5.72 17.92 2.08
CA SER A 74 4.38 18.01 1.51
C SER A 74 3.37 17.31 2.41
N ILE A 75 2.12 17.73 2.30
CA ILE A 75 0.98 17.07 2.93
C ILE A 75 0.07 16.58 1.81
N VAL A 76 -0.30 15.31 1.90
CA VAL A 76 -1.30 14.69 1.03
C VAL A 76 -2.48 14.30 1.87
N ALA A 77 -3.69 14.66 1.44
CA ALA A 77 -4.93 14.24 2.07
C ALA A 77 -5.71 13.33 1.12
N MET A 78 -6.09 12.17 1.62
CA MET A 78 -6.91 11.20 0.93
C MET A 78 -8.26 11.09 1.63
N LYS A 79 -9.33 11.26 0.85
CA LYS A 79 -10.70 11.02 1.28
C LYS A 79 -11.13 9.65 0.79
N ILE A 80 -11.64 8.84 1.70
CA ILE A 80 -12.24 7.55 1.44
C ILE A 80 -13.74 7.70 1.67
N SER A 81 -14.52 7.51 0.63
CA SER A 81 -15.99 7.61 0.65
C SER A 81 -16.59 6.22 0.57
N GLU A 82 -17.56 5.96 1.40
CA GLU A 82 -18.23 4.68 1.56
C GLU A 82 -19.64 4.75 0.95
N TYR A 83 -20.01 3.71 0.18
CA TYR A 83 -21.29 3.63 -0.53
C TYR A 83 -21.92 2.26 -0.31
N ARG A 84 -23.16 2.26 0.19
CA ARG A 84 -24.02 1.06 0.33
C ARG A 84 -25.08 1.06 -0.76
N ASN A 85 -25.05 0.04 -1.63
CA ASN A 85 -25.97 -0.06 -2.78
C ASN A 85 -25.98 1.22 -3.64
N GLY A 86 -24.83 1.87 -3.81
CA GLY A 86 -24.68 3.10 -4.58
C GLY A 86 -25.08 4.38 -3.85
N VAL A 87 -25.54 4.28 -2.59
CA VAL A 87 -25.89 5.43 -1.75
C VAL A 87 -24.69 5.79 -0.86
N PHE A 88 -24.28 7.06 -0.90
CA PHE A 88 -23.24 7.58 0.00
C PHE A 88 -23.70 7.51 1.46
N ILE A 89 -22.89 6.91 2.33
CA ILE A 89 -23.18 6.75 3.76
C ILE A 89 -22.18 7.47 4.66
N GLY A 90 -20.94 7.63 4.22
CA GLY A 90 -19.94 8.31 5.05
C GLY A 90 -18.62 8.51 4.34
N SER A 91 -17.73 9.25 4.98
CA SER A 91 -16.35 9.38 4.50
C SER A 91 -15.37 9.68 5.63
N VAL A 92 -14.11 9.25 5.43
CA VAL A 92 -12.98 9.57 6.31
C VAL A 92 -11.92 10.27 5.48
N ILE A 93 -11.23 11.25 6.07
CA ILE A 93 -10.06 11.90 5.47
C ILE A 93 -8.83 11.54 6.31
N ARG A 94 -7.76 11.12 5.64
CA ARG A 94 -6.45 10.87 6.23
C ARG A 94 -5.41 11.77 5.61
N ASP A 95 -4.69 12.48 6.46
CA ASP A 95 -3.56 13.31 6.05
C ASP A 95 -2.25 12.57 6.32
N ILE A 96 -1.35 12.62 5.37
CA ILE A 96 0.00 12.09 5.51
C ILE A 96 1.02 13.18 5.17
N GLN A 97 2.03 13.32 6.01
CA GLN A 97 3.18 14.16 5.71
C GLN A 97 4.23 13.32 4.95
N ILE A 98 4.71 13.87 3.84
CA ILE A 98 5.76 13.29 3.01
C ILE A 98 6.98 14.21 3.10
N ILE A 99 8.11 13.64 3.46
CA ILE A 99 9.40 14.35 3.55
C ILE A 99 10.32 13.78 2.48
N THR A 100 10.64 14.58 1.48
CA THR A 100 11.54 14.19 0.39
C THR A 100 12.96 14.62 0.74
N LEU A 101 13.90 13.70 0.65
CA LEU A 101 15.30 13.88 1.01
C LEU A 101 16.21 13.42 -0.14
N THR A 102 17.46 13.90 -0.14
CA THR A 102 18.52 13.24 -0.91
C THR A 102 18.96 11.98 -0.18
N CYS A 103 18.94 10.85 -0.87
CA CYS A 103 19.41 9.60 -0.30
C CYS A 103 20.77 9.25 -0.87
N SER A 104 21.69 8.82 -0.03
CA SER A 104 23.02 8.35 -0.45
C SER A 104 23.01 6.88 -0.90
N THR A 105 21.92 6.17 -0.62
CA THR A 105 21.73 4.76 -0.99
C THR A 105 20.32 4.59 -1.56
N VAL A 106 20.18 3.74 -2.56
CA VAL A 106 18.86 3.39 -3.11
C VAL A 106 18.09 2.59 -2.07
N PRO A 107 16.86 3.01 -1.71
CA PRO A 107 16.03 2.23 -0.79
C PRO A 107 15.72 0.84 -1.35
N PRO A 108 15.49 -0.15 -0.50
CA PRO A 108 15.01 -1.45 -0.94
C PRO A 108 13.58 -1.34 -1.48
N VAL A 109 13.29 -2.12 -2.50
CA VAL A 109 11.96 -2.27 -3.08
C VAL A 109 11.53 -3.72 -2.92
N LEU A 110 10.28 -3.97 -2.61
CA LEU A 110 9.73 -5.32 -2.63
C LEU A 110 9.42 -5.73 -4.07
N SER A 111 9.64 -7.00 -4.38
CA SER A 111 9.48 -7.56 -5.74
C SER A 111 8.03 -7.59 -6.23
N GLY A 112 7.08 -7.36 -5.36
CA GLY A 112 5.73 -7.85 -5.55
C GLY A 112 5.63 -9.36 -5.25
N ILE A 113 4.49 -9.94 -5.51
CA ILE A 113 4.19 -11.32 -5.17
C ILE A 113 4.72 -12.27 -6.24
N ASN A 114 5.55 -13.23 -5.89
CA ASN A 114 6.14 -14.22 -6.79
C ASN A 114 5.63 -15.64 -6.48
N GLY A 115 5.65 -16.54 -7.47
CA GLY A 115 5.36 -17.95 -7.25
C GLY A 115 3.89 -18.31 -7.11
N PHE A 116 3.04 -17.68 -7.89
CA PHE A 116 1.59 -17.88 -7.86
C PHE A 116 1.14 -19.31 -8.14
N PRO A 117 0.10 -19.78 -7.44
CA PRO A 117 -0.72 -20.90 -7.93
C PRO A 117 -1.32 -20.58 -9.32
N PRO A 118 -1.55 -21.58 -10.17
CA PRO A 118 -1.94 -21.39 -11.58
C PRO A 118 -3.27 -20.67 -11.82
N ASN A 119 -4.06 -20.41 -10.79
CA ASN A 119 -5.38 -19.79 -10.90
C ASN A 119 -5.40 -18.30 -10.49
N VAL A 120 -4.24 -17.70 -10.27
CA VAL A 120 -4.13 -16.29 -9.86
C VAL A 120 -3.93 -15.40 -11.06
N THR A 121 -4.87 -14.49 -11.29
CA THR A 121 -4.68 -13.39 -12.25
C THR A 121 -3.76 -12.36 -11.61
N ASN A 122 -2.56 -12.25 -12.13
CA ASN A 122 -1.56 -11.30 -11.67
C ASN A 122 -1.98 -9.87 -11.98
N SER A 123 -2.14 -9.07 -10.96
CA SER A 123 -1.96 -7.64 -11.08
C SER A 123 -0.46 -7.34 -11.17
N SER A 124 -0.05 -6.43 -12.03
CA SER A 124 1.35 -6.12 -12.34
C SER A 124 2.24 -5.96 -11.10
N ALA A 125 3.55 -6.09 -11.26
CA ALA A 125 4.59 -5.99 -10.21
C ALA A 125 4.60 -4.68 -9.38
N LEU A 126 3.69 -3.76 -9.64
CA LEU A 126 3.47 -2.52 -8.90
C LEU A 126 2.09 -2.48 -8.20
N ASP A 127 1.32 -3.56 -8.30
CA ASP A 127 0.01 -3.65 -7.68
C ASP A 127 0.14 -4.54 -6.44
N ASP A 128 0.05 -3.92 -5.27
CA ASP A 128 0.21 -4.56 -3.97
C ASP A 128 -1.03 -5.38 -3.57
N SER A 129 -1.96 -5.60 -4.48
CA SER A 129 -3.18 -6.36 -4.24
C SER A 129 -3.25 -7.63 -5.07
N LEU A 130 -3.61 -8.73 -4.41
CA LEU A 130 -3.84 -10.03 -5.03
C LEU A 130 -5.30 -10.44 -4.80
N ASN A 131 -6.03 -10.63 -5.88
CA ASN A 131 -7.36 -11.23 -5.82
C ASN A 131 -7.24 -12.71 -6.16
N LEU A 132 -7.60 -13.54 -5.21
CA LEU A 132 -7.48 -14.99 -5.31
C LEU A 132 -8.81 -15.64 -4.93
N CYS A 133 -9.33 -16.48 -5.81
CA CYS A 133 -10.37 -17.44 -5.46
C CYS A 133 -9.69 -18.75 -5.08
N VAL A 134 -9.88 -19.22 -3.87
CA VAL A 134 -9.29 -20.45 -3.35
C VAL A 134 -10.40 -21.39 -2.96
N ASP A 135 -10.33 -22.60 -3.47
CA ASP A 135 -11.21 -23.69 -3.05
C ASP A 135 -10.59 -24.42 -1.84
N GLU A 136 -11.40 -24.77 -0.87
CA GLU A 136 -10.94 -25.62 0.26
C GLU A 136 -10.62 -27.05 -0.27
N PRO A 137 -9.49 -27.66 0.09
CA PRO A 137 -8.44 -27.27 1.04
C PRO A 137 -7.15 -26.74 0.37
N ASP A 138 -7.27 -26.01 -0.71
CA ASP A 138 -6.09 -25.54 -1.44
C ASP A 138 -5.23 -24.58 -0.59
N THR A 139 -3.92 -24.71 -0.73
CA THR A 139 -2.97 -23.86 -0.02
C THR A 139 -2.54 -22.69 -0.91
N VAL A 140 -2.69 -21.49 -0.39
CA VAL A 140 -2.11 -20.29 -0.98
C VAL A 140 -0.66 -20.19 -0.54
N SER A 141 0.25 -20.17 -1.50
CA SER A 141 1.66 -19.97 -1.22
C SER A 141 2.27 -19.03 -2.24
N PHE A 142 3.02 -18.04 -1.75
CA PHE A 142 3.77 -17.12 -2.60
C PHE A 142 4.99 -16.58 -1.88
N THR A 143 5.91 -15.96 -2.61
CA THR A 143 7.11 -15.32 -2.08
C THR A 143 7.16 -13.85 -2.40
N ILE A 144 7.77 -13.09 -1.51
CA ILE A 144 8.10 -11.67 -1.70
C ILE A 144 9.58 -11.51 -1.39
N ASP A 145 10.31 -10.95 -2.35
CA ASP A 145 11.75 -10.74 -2.24
C ASP A 145 12.04 -9.25 -2.07
N ALA A 146 13.02 -8.90 -1.27
CA ALA A 146 13.57 -7.56 -1.27
C ALA A 146 14.53 -7.39 -2.44
N ILE A 147 14.15 -6.58 -3.41
CA ILE A 147 15.00 -6.18 -4.53
C ILE A 147 15.85 -5.00 -4.09
N LEU A 148 17.14 -5.10 -4.29
CA LEU A 148 18.07 -4.14 -3.72
C LEU A 148 18.52 -3.07 -4.71
N GLY A 149 18.47 -1.81 -4.22
CA GLY A 149 19.53 -0.85 -4.46
C GLY A 149 20.82 -1.22 -3.68
N SER A 150 21.84 -0.39 -3.69
CA SER A 150 23.19 -0.65 -3.18
C SER A 150 23.22 -1.22 -1.75
N SER A 151 24.01 -2.22 -1.62
CA SER A 151 24.47 -3.00 -0.47
C SER A 151 24.36 -2.44 0.93
N THR A 152 23.52 -3.01 1.75
CA THR A 152 23.71 -3.23 3.20
C THR A 152 22.71 -4.28 3.64
N SER A 153 22.98 -4.99 4.72
CA SER A 153 22.05 -5.97 5.28
C SER A 153 20.72 -5.28 5.64
N LYS A 154 19.61 -5.88 5.24
CA LYS A 154 18.26 -5.35 5.44
C LYS A 154 17.44 -6.30 6.26
N ALA A 155 16.55 -5.74 7.07
CA ALA A 155 15.57 -6.50 7.81
C ALA A 155 14.24 -6.46 7.04
N MET A 156 13.67 -7.62 6.80
CA MET A 156 12.28 -7.75 6.39
C MET A 156 11.45 -8.06 7.63
N SER A 157 10.30 -7.44 7.74
CA SER A 157 9.34 -7.74 8.79
C SER A 157 7.93 -7.83 8.23
N TRP A 158 7.04 -8.51 8.94
CA TRP A 158 5.64 -8.56 8.57
C TRP A 158 4.74 -8.41 9.78
N SER A 159 3.53 -7.89 9.55
CA SER A 159 2.54 -7.71 10.60
C SER A 159 1.12 -7.73 10.02
N GLY A 160 0.16 -8.12 10.85
CA GLY A 160 -1.22 -7.75 10.63
C GLY A 160 -2.12 -8.73 9.89
N ILE A 161 -1.89 -10.04 9.91
CA ILE A 161 -2.98 -10.96 9.58
C ILE A 161 -3.83 -11.21 10.84
N SER A 162 -4.76 -10.31 11.11
CA SER A 162 -5.71 -10.53 12.20
C SER A 162 -6.83 -11.50 11.81
N ASN A 163 -7.13 -11.67 10.53
CA ASN A 163 -8.31 -12.34 10.02
C ASN A 163 -8.03 -13.62 9.22
N ALA A 164 -6.78 -14.02 9.03
CA ALA A 164 -6.39 -15.28 8.40
C ALA A 164 -5.76 -16.23 9.43
N PRO A 165 -6.56 -16.98 10.18
CA PRO A 165 -6.04 -17.90 11.18
C PRO A 165 -5.16 -18.96 10.49
N ASN A 166 -4.07 -19.34 11.16
CA ASN A 166 -3.08 -20.30 10.67
C ASN A 166 -2.26 -19.85 9.44
N ALA A 167 -2.40 -18.62 8.97
CA ALA A 167 -1.48 -18.08 7.99
C ALA A 167 -0.08 -17.91 8.62
N SER A 168 0.94 -18.15 7.82
CA SER A 168 2.34 -18.00 8.22
C SER A 168 3.12 -17.23 7.18
N PHE A 169 4.13 -16.50 7.64
CA PHE A 169 5.09 -15.81 6.79
C PHE A 169 6.49 -16.09 7.31
N LEU A 170 7.22 -16.91 6.57
CA LEU A 170 8.59 -17.30 6.93
C LEU A 170 9.59 -16.41 6.22
N ILE A 171 10.38 -15.68 6.97
CA ILE A 171 11.45 -14.84 6.42
C ILE A 171 12.74 -15.65 6.41
N THR A 172 13.38 -15.74 5.25
CA THR A 172 14.69 -16.34 5.04
C THR A 172 15.71 -15.26 4.65
N ASN A 173 16.98 -15.52 4.91
CA ASN A 173 18.06 -14.58 4.64
C ASN A 173 17.85 -13.19 5.24
N ASN A 174 17.12 -13.08 6.34
CA ASN A 174 16.92 -11.80 7.02
C ASN A 174 18.27 -11.21 7.45
N PHE A 175 18.39 -9.90 7.42
CA PHE A 175 19.65 -9.17 7.62
C PHE A 175 20.74 -9.46 6.57
N SER A 176 20.36 -9.93 5.39
CA SER A 176 21.25 -10.11 4.24
C SER A 176 20.98 -9.08 3.15
N ASN A 177 21.66 -9.25 2.02
CA ASN A 177 21.41 -8.44 0.83
C ASN A 177 20.13 -8.84 0.08
N SER A 178 19.54 -9.97 0.36
CA SER A 178 18.39 -10.53 -0.34
C SER A 178 17.46 -11.28 0.61
N PRO A 179 16.83 -10.58 1.56
CA PRO A 179 15.81 -11.21 2.38
C PRO A 179 14.61 -11.60 1.50
N SER A 180 14.04 -12.74 1.79
CA SER A 180 12.87 -13.30 1.11
C SER A 180 11.87 -13.79 2.13
N GLY A 181 10.60 -13.49 1.92
CA GLY A 181 9.51 -13.93 2.75
C GLY A 181 8.58 -14.87 1.99
N THR A 182 8.23 -16.01 2.59
CA THR A 182 7.27 -16.96 2.03
C THR A 182 5.99 -16.95 2.86
N PHE A 183 4.89 -16.60 2.22
CA PHE A 183 3.56 -16.69 2.77
C PHE A 183 2.98 -18.08 2.50
N ASN A 184 2.34 -18.66 3.51
CA ASN A 184 1.56 -19.89 3.37
C ASN A 184 0.27 -19.78 4.17
N TRP A 185 -0.85 -20.14 3.56
CA TRP A 185 -2.14 -20.20 4.19
C TRP A 185 -3.04 -21.22 3.53
N THR A 186 -3.72 -22.03 4.34
CA THR A 186 -4.74 -22.96 3.88
C THR A 186 -6.09 -22.47 4.47
N PRO A 187 -6.91 -21.76 3.67
CA PRO A 187 -8.20 -21.26 4.13
C PRO A 187 -9.15 -22.41 4.48
N GLN A 188 -10.04 -22.15 5.41
CA GLN A 188 -11.13 -23.03 5.82
C GLN A 188 -12.47 -22.39 5.48
N VAL A 189 -13.53 -23.17 5.40
CA VAL A 189 -14.90 -22.63 5.17
C VAL A 189 -15.26 -21.55 6.20
N SER A 190 -14.77 -21.67 7.42
CA SER A 190 -14.97 -20.67 8.49
C SER A 190 -14.28 -19.32 8.20
N ASP A 191 -13.34 -19.27 7.28
CA ASP A 191 -12.59 -18.06 6.95
C ASP A 191 -13.27 -17.23 5.85
N ILE A 192 -14.38 -17.72 5.29
CA ILE A 192 -15.15 -16.99 4.28
C ILE A 192 -15.68 -15.70 4.89
N GLN A 193 -15.29 -14.57 4.30
CA GLN A 193 -15.71 -13.23 4.71
C GLN A 193 -15.85 -12.29 3.50
N ASN A 194 -16.59 -11.20 3.68
CA ASN A 194 -16.82 -10.21 2.62
C ASN A 194 -15.69 -9.17 2.51
N SER A 195 -14.83 -9.10 3.52
CA SER A 195 -13.69 -8.18 3.54
C SER A 195 -12.40 -8.88 3.10
N PRO A 196 -11.48 -8.20 2.41
CA PRO A 196 -10.20 -8.79 2.03
C PRO A 196 -9.32 -9.09 3.26
N PHE A 197 -8.48 -10.11 3.12
CA PHE A 197 -7.39 -10.35 4.07
C PHE A 197 -6.23 -9.41 3.73
N THR A 198 -5.72 -8.70 4.72
CA THR A 198 -4.63 -7.76 4.53
C THR A 198 -3.51 -8.00 5.52
N PHE A 199 -2.29 -7.82 5.07
CA PHE A 199 -1.09 -7.83 5.91
C PHE A 199 -0.05 -6.86 5.33
N ASN A 200 0.87 -6.42 6.18
CA ASN A 200 1.93 -5.49 5.78
C ASN A 200 3.29 -6.16 5.85
N ILE A 201 4.10 -5.93 4.83
CA ILE A 201 5.50 -6.29 4.78
C ILE A 201 6.34 -5.02 4.65
N SER A 202 7.37 -4.92 5.43
CA SER A 202 8.28 -3.78 5.48
C SER A 202 9.73 -4.20 5.57
#